data_97f028d5a968579e35b53054225c3f29
#
_entry.id   97f028d5a968579e35b53054225c3f29
#
_cell.length_a   1.000
_cell.length_b   1.000
_cell.length_c   1.000
_cell.angle_alpha   90.00
_cell.angle_beta   90.00
_cell.angle_gamma   90.00
#
_symmetry.space_group_name_H-M   'P 1'
#
loop_
_entity.id
_entity.type
_entity.pdbx_description
1 polymer ?
#
loop_
_entity_poly.entity_id
_entity_poly.type
_entity_poly.pdbx_seq_one_letter_code
_entity_poly.pdbx_strand_id
1 'polypeptide(L)'
;TTKKGKAGPPSVTYSGTGSFTRRPRYSDRAIYLMNSKERVDVSRELVERGVYYNNVDSWVGYEAVVQDYYNGAIDYKEYNRLVSYYETLNTDWFDIVCQDVFSHSHTLSLSGGSANIRYYASLGMSDENGAIKGENNKRYSTTLNLTANYERFTARFQLQGNVSSRNYNPSELGVLDYAYNMSRAVPAFNPDGSRYFYQRTSGSMPVYNFNVLNEMDNSGDKTKGSAINMQAHIGYNVIDDLKLEGTLSYAVSNTNQEIYFTEDTYYVHKLRADQTERNDMCPVGGELRKSDVRNTNWMARVQANYTKNVGNEGKHNVSGSAGLELNSQRYDGFNITRRG
;
A
#
# COMPACT_ATOMS: atom_id res chain seq x y z
N THR A 1 -1.44 11.89 21.44
CA THR A 1 -1.60 13.18 22.14
C THR A 1 -1.62 14.29 21.11
N THR A 2 -2.74 15.01 20.98
CA THR A 2 -2.85 16.17 20.10
C THR A 2 -1.99 17.32 20.64
N LYS A 3 -1.09 17.85 19.79
CA LYS A 3 -0.29 19.03 20.16
C LYS A 3 -1.21 20.21 20.43
N LYS A 4 -1.05 20.83 21.60
CA LYS A 4 -1.79 22.05 22.01
C LYS A 4 -0.90 23.26 21.75
N GLY A 5 -1.50 24.41 21.42
CA GLY A 5 -0.80 25.68 21.37
C GLY A 5 -0.20 26.05 22.74
N LYS A 6 0.93 26.75 22.73
CA LYS A 6 1.55 27.33 23.95
C LYS A 6 1.22 28.82 24.01
N ALA A 7 1.06 29.35 25.24
CA ALA A 7 0.99 30.79 25.43
C ALA A 7 2.34 31.42 25.08
N GLY A 8 2.34 32.50 24.31
CA GLY A 8 3.53 33.21 23.84
C GLY A 8 3.38 33.74 22.42
N PRO A 9 4.41 34.43 21.92
CA PRO A 9 4.41 34.94 20.56
C PRO A 9 4.29 33.79 19.53
N PRO A 10 3.85 34.05 18.31
CA PRO A 10 3.80 33.07 17.26
C PRO A 10 5.14 32.38 17.02
N SER A 11 5.15 31.06 17.00
CA SER A 11 6.32 30.23 16.73
C SER A 11 6.05 29.37 15.52
N VAL A 12 6.90 29.45 14.52
CA VAL A 12 6.89 28.60 13.34
C VAL A 12 7.93 27.51 13.48
N THR A 13 7.56 26.27 13.21
CA THR A 13 8.48 25.13 13.24
C THR A 13 8.35 24.36 11.94
N TYR A 14 9.48 24.09 11.33
CA TYR A 14 9.61 23.17 10.19
C TYR A 14 10.33 21.91 10.63
N SER A 15 9.83 20.77 10.17
CA SER A 15 10.48 19.46 10.35
C SER A 15 10.48 18.73 9.01
N GLY A 16 11.64 18.28 8.59
CA GLY A 16 11.82 17.44 7.41
C GLY A 16 12.48 16.13 7.80
N THR A 17 12.02 15.03 7.19
CA THR A 17 12.62 13.70 7.35
C THR A 17 12.83 13.10 5.97
N GLY A 18 13.99 12.52 5.73
CA GLY A 18 14.30 11.74 4.53
C GLY A 18 14.74 10.33 4.94
N SER A 19 14.33 9.34 4.18
CA SER A 19 14.78 7.96 4.34
C SER A 19 15.22 7.39 2.99
N PHE A 20 16.30 6.62 3.02
CA PHE A 20 16.78 5.90 1.86
C PHE A 20 16.75 4.41 2.15
N THR A 21 16.13 3.63 1.24
CA THR A 21 16.05 2.17 1.34
C THR A 21 16.61 1.57 0.06
N ARG A 22 17.57 0.67 0.20
CA ARG A 22 18.12 -0.08 -0.95
C ARG A 22 17.17 -1.19 -1.35
N ARG A 23 17.07 -1.46 -2.65
CA ARG A 23 16.43 -2.65 -3.17
C ARG A 23 17.15 -3.92 -2.71
N PRO A 24 16.49 -5.08 -2.69
CA PRO A 24 17.15 -6.37 -2.49
C PRO A 24 18.20 -6.61 -3.59
N ARG A 25 19.31 -7.27 -3.24
CA ARG A 25 20.40 -7.64 -4.15
C ARG A 25 20.82 -9.08 -3.93
N TYR A 26 21.18 -9.77 -4.99
CA TYR A 26 21.67 -11.16 -4.87
C TYR A 26 22.95 -11.28 -4.04
N SER A 27 23.67 -10.21 -3.78
CA SER A 27 24.79 -10.15 -2.85
C SER A 27 24.38 -9.99 -1.38
N ASP A 28 23.12 -9.77 -1.07
CA ASP A 28 22.66 -9.61 0.30
C ASP A 28 22.68 -10.97 1.01
N ARG A 29 23.21 -11.01 2.23
CA ARG A 29 23.41 -12.23 3.01
C ARG A 29 22.10 -13.01 3.27
N ALA A 30 20.97 -12.34 3.23
CA ALA A 30 19.66 -12.96 3.42
C ALA A 30 19.09 -13.62 2.14
N ILE A 31 19.73 -13.41 0.98
CA ILE A 31 19.27 -13.91 -0.32
C ILE A 31 20.17 -15.08 -0.75
N TYR A 32 19.68 -16.30 -0.52
CA TYR A 32 20.38 -17.56 -0.87
C TYR A 32 19.78 -18.16 -2.14
N LEU A 33 20.00 -17.49 -3.28
CA LEU A 33 19.47 -17.94 -4.57
C LEU A 33 20.61 -18.34 -5.50
N MET A 34 20.41 -19.44 -6.24
CA MET A 34 21.39 -19.93 -7.22
C MET A 34 21.68 -18.88 -8.27
N ASN A 35 22.93 -18.76 -8.66
CA ASN A 35 23.32 -18.06 -9.89
C ASN A 35 22.97 -18.93 -11.13
N SER A 36 23.14 -18.36 -12.32
CA SER A 36 22.78 -19.05 -13.56
C SER A 36 23.55 -20.35 -13.77
N LYS A 37 24.87 -20.35 -13.45
CA LYS A 37 25.70 -21.53 -13.60
C LYS A 37 25.25 -22.65 -12.66
N GLU A 38 25.08 -22.36 -11.38
CA GLU A 38 24.59 -23.32 -10.39
C GLU A 38 23.22 -23.90 -10.78
N ARG A 39 22.32 -23.05 -11.31
CA ARG A 39 21.01 -23.51 -11.77
C ARG A 39 21.11 -24.44 -12.98
N VAL A 40 21.96 -24.10 -13.96
CA VAL A 40 22.20 -24.97 -15.14
C VAL A 40 22.87 -26.29 -14.71
N ASP A 41 23.83 -26.26 -13.78
CA ASP A 41 24.48 -27.45 -13.27
C ASP A 41 23.49 -28.41 -12.58
N VAL A 42 22.56 -27.85 -11.76
CA VAL A 42 21.47 -28.66 -11.16
C VAL A 42 20.55 -29.24 -12.24
N SER A 43 20.17 -28.47 -13.25
CA SER A 43 19.33 -28.98 -14.34
C SER A 43 20.01 -30.09 -15.14
N ARG A 44 21.33 -29.94 -15.39
CA ARG A 44 22.13 -30.97 -16.07
C ARG A 44 22.16 -32.27 -15.25
N GLU A 45 22.39 -32.18 -13.95
CA GLU A 45 22.38 -33.35 -13.07
C GLU A 45 21.00 -34.04 -13.04
N LEU A 46 19.91 -33.28 -13.04
CA LEU A 46 18.55 -33.84 -13.10
C LEU A 46 18.31 -34.60 -14.42
N VAL A 47 18.75 -34.06 -15.55
CA VAL A 47 18.65 -34.71 -16.87
C VAL A 47 19.50 -35.99 -16.89
N GLU A 48 20.75 -35.95 -16.41
CA GLU A 48 21.66 -37.11 -16.33
C GLU A 48 21.14 -38.24 -15.46
N ARG A 49 20.46 -37.89 -14.34
CA ARG A 49 19.80 -38.84 -13.45
C ARG A 49 18.46 -39.36 -13.94
N GLY A 50 17.98 -38.90 -15.11
CA GLY A 50 16.70 -39.30 -15.68
C GLY A 50 15.49 -38.86 -14.86
N VAL A 51 15.59 -37.73 -14.15
CA VAL A 51 14.47 -37.17 -13.43
C VAL A 51 13.46 -36.58 -14.42
N TYR A 52 12.23 -37.09 -14.36
CA TYR A 52 11.16 -36.61 -15.20
C TYR A 52 10.47 -35.39 -14.54
N TYR A 53 10.29 -34.33 -15.33
CA TYR A 53 9.48 -33.20 -14.94
C TYR A 53 8.02 -33.47 -15.31
N ASN A 54 7.16 -33.46 -14.31
CA ASN A 54 5.72 -33.56 -14.53
C ASN A 54 5.11 -32.17 -14.70
N ASN A 55 4.18 -32.03 -15.65
CA ASN A 55 3.41 -30.81 -15.89
C ASN A 55 4.27 -29.56 -16.16
N VAL A 56 5.20 -29.67 -17.10
CA VAL A 56 6.01 -28.53 -17.57
C VAL A 56 5.18 -27.71 -18.53
N ASP A 57 4.89 -26.47 -18.17
CA ASP A 57 4.11 -25.55 -19.00
C ASP A 57 4.82 -25.24 -20.31
N SER A 58 6.09 -24.90 -20.22
CA SER A 58 6.97 -24.76 -21.37
C SER A 58 8.43 -24.95 -20.95
N TRP A 59 9.24 -25.44 -21.87
CA TRP A 59 10.68 -25.49 -21.66
C TRP A 59 11.28 -24.11 -21.86
N VAL A 60 12.07 -23.63 -20.91
CA VAL A 60 12.72 -22.33 -20.96
C VAL A 60 14.19 -22.45 -20.57
N GLY A 61 15.02 -21.52 -21.05
CA GLY A 61 16.43 -21.49 -20.67
C GLY A 61 17.19 -22.76 -21.11
N TYR A 62 18.01 -23.29 -20.22
CA TYR A 62 18.82 -24.49 -20.49
C TYR A 62 17.98 -25.70 -20.89
N GLU A 63 16.85 -25.94 -20.22
CA GLU A 63 15.99 -27.09 -20.49
C GLU A 63 15.38 -27.04 -21.90
N ALA A 64 15.04 -25.83 -22.40
CA ALA A 64 14.60 -25.68 -23.79
C ALA A 64 15.70 -26.07 -24.79
N VAL A 65 16.93 -25.61 -24.53
CA VAL A 65 18.10 -25.93 -25.38
C VAL A 65 18.38 -27.43 -25.41
N VAL A 66 18.22 -28.13 -24.28
CA VAL A 66 18.34 -29.58 -24.20
C VAL A 66 17.28 -30.27 -25.09
N GLN A 67 16.02 -29.82 -24.99
CA GLN A 67 14.93 -30.37 -25.82
C GLN A 67 15.17 -30.12 -27.32
N ASP A 68 15.58 -28.92 -27.70
CA ASP A 68 15.86 -28.57 -29.09
C ASP A 68 17.00 -29.40 -29.68
N TYR A 69 18.03 -29.67 -28.87
CA TYR A 69 19.15 -30.52 -29.29
C TYR A 69 18.71 -31.99 -29.47
N TYR A 70 17.98 -32.57 -28.50
CA TYR A 70 17.48 -33.95 -28.61
C TYR A 70 16.47 -34.14 -29.76
N ASN A 71 15.70 -33.09 -30.05
CA ASN A 71 14.75 -33.09 -31.17
C ASN A 71 15.43 -32.82 -32.52
N GLY A 72 16.73 -32.54 -32.57
CA GLY A 72 17.48 -32.23 -33.77
C GLY A 72 17.18 -30.86 -34.35
N ALA A 73 16.56 -29.96 -33.62
CA ALA A 73 16.28 -28.59 -34.01
C ALA A 73 17.52 -27.70 -34.08
N ILE A 74 18.53 -28.03 -33.27
CA ILE A 74 19.83 -27.33 -33.22
C ILE A 74 20.98 -28.35 -33.28
N ASP A 75 22.12 -27.93 -33.80
CA ASP A 75 23.33 -28.73 -33.82
C ASP A 75 24.13 -28.63 -32.51
N TYR A 76 25.17 -29.46 -32.34
CA TYR A 76 26.00 -29.46 -31.14
C TYR A 76 26.76 -28.16 -30.91
N LYS A 77 27.11 -27.44 -31.97
CA LYS A 77 27.82 -26.14 -31.86
C LYS A 77 26.87 -25.08 -31.30
N GLU A 78 25.64 -25.03 -31.79
CA GLU A 78 24.62 -24.11 -31.29
C GLU A 78 24.17 -24.48 -29.87
N TYR A 79 24.04 -25.79 -29.59
CA TYR A 79 23.80 -26.25 -28.21
C TYR A 79 24.84 -25.69 -27.23
N ASN A 80 26.15 -25.87 -27.51
CA ASN A 80 27.19 -25.37 -26.61
C ASN A 80 27.17 -23.84 -26.49
N ARG A 81 26.90 -23.13 -27.56
CA ARG A 81 26.77 -21.67 -27.54
C ARG A 81 25.64 -21.20 -26.62
N LEU A 82 24.47 -21.81 -26.73
CA LEU A 82 23.31 -21.48 -25.93
C LEU A 82 23.47 -21.89 -24.46
N VAL A 83 24.06 -23.06 -24.19
CA VAL A 83 24.40 -23.47 -22.82
C VAL A 83 25.31 -22.47 -22.14
N SER A 84 26.40 -22.06 -22.82
CA SER A 84 27.32 -21.04 -22.31
C SER A 84 26.63 -19.70 -22.07
N TYR A 85 25.69 -19.32 -22.93
CA TYR A 85 24.86 -18.12 -22.74
C TYR A 85 24.05 -18.20 -21.46
N TYR A 86 23.29 -19.29 -21.25
CA TYR A 86 22.45 -19.46 -20.06
C TYR A 86 23.23 -19.63 -18.77
N GLU A 87 24.43 -20.24 -18.81
CA GLU A 87 25.31 -20.34 -17.63
C GLU A 87 25.82 -18.98 -17.17
N THR A 88 25.96 -18.02 -18.05
CA THR A 88 26.56 -16.69 -17.76
C THR A 88 25.56 -15.56 -17.61
N LEU A 89 24.28 -15.78 -17.93
CA LEU A 89 23.24 -14.76 -18.03
C LEU A 89 23.04 -13.93 -16.73
N ASN A 90 22.90 -14.61 -15.60
CA ASN A 90 22.77 -13.99 -14.28
C ASN A 90 21.75 -12.86 -14.18
N THR A 91 20.55 -13.05 -14.74
CA THR A 91 19.46 -12.07 -14.70
C THR A 91 19.26 -11.54 -13.28
N ASP A 92 19.31 -10.24 -13.10
CA ASP A 92 19.02 -9.58 -11.82
C ASP A 92 17.54 -9.17 -11.77
N TRP A 93 16.68 -10.11 -11.36
CA TRP A 93 15.24 -9.87 -11.26
C TRP A 93 14.91 -8.75 -10.28
N PHE A 94 15.71 -8.58 -9.20
CA PHE A 94 15.51 -7.48 -8.27
C PHE A 94 15.84 -6.11 -8.91
N ASP A 95 16.84 -6.04 -9.81
CA ASP A 95 17.11 -4.81 -10.55
C ASP A 95 16.00 -4.50 -11.58
N ILE A 96 15.43 -5.54 -12.15
CA ILE A 96 14.38 -5.43 -13.15
C ILE A 96 13.09 -4.89 -12.54
N VAL A 97 12.64 -5.44 -11.41
CA VAL A 97 11.34 -5.10 -10.83
C VAL A 97 11.41 -4.16 -9.62
N CYS A 98 12.57 -4.02 -8.99
CA CYS A 98 12.78 -3.16 -7.82
C CYS A 98 13.67 -1.97 -8.12
N GLN A 99 13.68 -1.00 -7.20
CA GLN A 99 14.49 0.20 -7.26
C GLN A 99 14.99 0.58 -5.86
N ASP A 100 16.10 1.29 -5.81
CA ASP A 100 16.49 2.02 -4.61
C ASP A 100 15.51 3.19 -4.44
N VAL A 101 15.06 3.44 -3.22
CA VAL A 101 14.02 4.44 -2.95
C VAL A 101 14.48 5.52 -2.01
N PHE A 102 14.07 6.74 -2.31
CA PHE A 102 14.12 7.86 -1.41
C PHE A 102 12.70 8.30 -1.08
N SER A 103 12.36 8.32 0.21
CA SER A 103 11.08 8.80 0.71
C SER A 103 11.32 10.01 1.62
N HIS A 104 10.41 10.98 1.59
CA HIS A 104 10.56 12.18 2.41
C HIS A 104 9.22 12.66 2.95
N SER A 105 9.30 13.35 4.10
CA SER A 105 8.15 14.02 4.70
C SER A 105 8.54 15.40 5.22
N HIS A 106 7.59 16.33 5.14
CA HIS A 106 7.75 17.71 5.56
C HIS A 106 6.55 18.12 6.38
N THR A 107 6.79 18.79 7.50
CA THR A 107 5.73 19.37 8.33
C THR A 107 6.09 20.80 8.69
N LEU A 108 5.20 21.71 8.35
CA LEU A 108 5.23 23.11 8.78
C LEU A 108 4.17 23.31 9.85
N SER A 109 4.54 23.86 10.99
CA SER A 109 3.58 24.12 12.05
C SER A 109 3.75 25.53 12.64
N LEU A 110 2.61 26.08 13.03
CA LEU A 110 2.49 27.41 13.66
C LEU A 110 1.77 27.21 15.01
N SER A 111 2.34 27.76 16.05
CA SER A 111 1.70 27.75 17.39
C SER A 111 1.93 29.07 18.10
N GLY A 112 0.98 29.44 18.96
CA GLY A 112 1.08 30.67 19.72
C GLY A 112 -0.20 30.95 20.49
N GLY A 113 -0.28 32.13 21.07
CA GLY A 113 -1.48 32.61 21.74
C GLY A 113 -1.21 33.37 23.02
N SER A 114 -2.28 33.76 23.69
CA SER A 114 -2.27 34.42 25.01
C SER A 114 -2.51 33.41 26.14
N ALA A 115 -2.59 33.90 27.35
CA ALA A 115 -3.03 33.11 28.51
C ALA A 115 -4.41 32.45 28.24
N ASN A 116 -5.31 33.19 27.60
CA ASN A 116 -6.70 32.79 27.41
C ASN A 116 -6.96 32.10 26.07
N ILE A 117 -6.23 32.42 24.99
CA ILE A 117 -6.46 31.85 23.66
C ILE A 117 -5.14 31.24 23.16
N ARG A 118 -5.18 29.98 22.73
CA ARG A 118 -4.02 29.28 22.18
C ARG A 118 -4.42 28.58 20.88
N TYR A 119 -3.49 28.60 19.96
CA TYR A 119 -3.69 27.92 18.67
C TYR A 119 -2.48 27.08 18.28
N TYR A 120 -2.75 26.04 17.53
CA TYR A 120 -1.77 25.24 16.83
C TYR A 120 -2.34 24.88 15.45
N ALA A 121 -1.58 25.15 14.40
CA ALA A 121 -1.90 24.75 13.05
C ALA A 121 -0.71 24.03 12.44
N SER A 122 -0.94 23.00 11.64
CA SER A 122 0.12 22.35 10.88
C SER A 122 -0.35 21.87 9.52
N LEU A 123 0.58 21.90 8.58
CA LEU A 123 0.47 21.31 7.25
C LEU A 123 1.58 20.27 7.10
N GLY A 124 1.22 19.09 6.66
CA GLY A 124 2.15 17.99 6.42
C GLY A 124 2.04 17.46 5.00
N MET A 125 3.16 17.04 4.45
CA MET A 125 3.28 16.30 3.19
C MET A 125 4.18 15.10 3.41
N SER A 126 3.81 13.92 2.91
CA SER A 126 4.71 12.79 2.74
C SER A 126 4.66 12.26 1.32
N ASP A 127 5.82 11.87 0.79
CA ASP A 127 6.00 11.17 -0.48
C ASP A 127 6.83 9.92 -0.19
N GLU A 128 6.15 8.78 -0.20
CA GLU A 128 6.71 7.48 0.13
C GLU A 128 6.75 6.64 -1.15
N ASN A 129 7.94 6.27 -1.57
CA ASN A 129 8.13 5.43 -2.74
C ASN A 129 8.32 3.96 -2.32
N GLY A 130 7.75 3.03 -3.09
CA GLY A 130 7.88 1.60 -2.89
C GLY A 130 9.20 1.06 -3.46
N ALA A 131 9.68 -0.06 -2.88
CA ALA A 131 10.82 -0.78 -3.42
C ALA A 131 10.52 -1.44 -4.78
N ILE A 132 9.27 -1.76 -5.07
CA ILE A 132 8.83 -2.22 -6.39
C ILE A 132 8.63 -0.99 -7.28
N LYS A 133 9.12 -1.05 -8.52
CA LYS A 133 9.00 0.05 -9.49
C LYS A 133 7.54 0.44 -9.73
N GLY A 134 7.27 1.73 -9.83
CA GLY A 134 5.93 2.28 -10.06
C GLY A 134 5.07 2.46 -8.80
N GLU A 135 5.50 1.93 -7.65
CA GLU A 135 4.75 2.07 -6.41
C GLU A 135 5.07 3.35 -5.66
N ASN A 136 4.04 4.08 -5.27
CA ASN A 136 4.16 5.29 -4.45
C ASN A 136 2.91 5.55 -3.62
N ASN A 137 3.10 6.34 -2.54
CA ASN A 137 2.03 6.83 -1.68
C ASN A 137 2.30 8.31 -1.33
N LYS A 138 1.45 9.22 -1.80
CA LYS A 138 1.51 10.65 -1.48
C LYS A 138 0.39 11.01 -0.53
N ARG A 139 0.72 11.72 0.54
CA ARG A 139 -0.25 12.16 1.55
C ARG A 139 -0.03 13.61 1.93
N TYR A 140 -1.12 14.37 1.98
CA TYR A 140 -1.18 15.71 2.53
C TYR A 140 -2.07 15.70 3.77
N SER A 141 -1.67 16.39 4.82
CA SER A 141 -2.41 16.44 6.07
C SER A 141 -2.46 17.85 6.64
N THR A 142 -3.53 18.15 7.36
CA THR A 142 -3.69 19.39 8.09
C THR A 142 -4.21 19.14 9.48
N THR A 143 -3.77 19.95 10.43
CA THR A 143 -4.29 19.95 11.81
C THR A 143 -4.47 21.37 12.25
N LEU A 144 -5.62 21.66 12.88
CA LEU A 144 -5.90 22.93 13.54
C LEU A 144 -6.46 22.64 14.93
N ASN A 145 -5.85 23.21 15.96
CA ASN A 145 -6.32 23.14 17.35
C ASN A 145 -6.44 24.58 17.88
N LEU A 146 -7.62 24.92 18.33
CA LEU A 146 -7.93 26.20 19.00
C LEU A 146 -8.39 25.89 20.42
N THR A 147 -7.93 26.63 21.38
CA THR A 147 -8.36 26.54 22.77
C THR A 147 -8.55 27.94 23.32
N ALA A 148 -9.72 28.19 23.90
CA ALA A 148 -10.04 29.42 24.63
C ALA A 148 -10.41 29.04 26.06
N ASN A 149 -9.77 29.69 27.04
CA ASN A 149 -10.03 29.48 28.47
C ASN A 149 -10.22 30.85 29.12
N TYR A 150 -11.40 31.06 29.63
CA TYR A 150 -11.76 32.19 30.46
C TYR A 150 -12.20 31.68 31.83
N GLU A 151 -12.35 32.54 32.85
CA GLU A 151 -12.63 32.15 34.25
C GLU A 151 -13.70 31.04 34.34
N ARG A 152 -14.82 31.17 33.66
CA ARG A 152 -15.93 30.21 33.70
C ARG A 152 -16.17 29.45 32.41
N PHE A 153 -15.47 29.83 31.34
CA PHE A 153 -15.74 29.33 30.01
C PHE A 153 -14.51 28.67 29.37
N THR A 154 -14.67 27.47 28.86
CA THR A 154 -13.66 26.78 28.04
C THR A 154 -14.25 26.40 26.71
N ALA A 155 -13.58 26.74 25.61
CA ALA A 155 -13.91 26.26 24.30
C ALA A 155 -12.69 25.62 23.65
N ARG A 156 -12.89 24.51 22.97
CA ARG A 156 -11.86 23.82 22.19
C ARG A 156 -12.44 23.45 20.82
N PHE A 157 -11.68 23.71 19.79
CA PHE A 157 -11.99 23.28 18.45
C PHE A 157 -10.79 22.53 17.87
N GLN A 158 -11.05 21.38 17.27
CA GLN A 158 -10.04 20.56 16.61
C GLN A 158 -10.53 20.22 15.21
N LEU A 159 -9.64 20.38 14.24
CA LEU A 159 -9.82 19.93 12.87
C LEU A 159 -8.61 19.12 12.46
N GLN A 160 -8.84 17.95 11.91
CA GLN A 160 -7.82 17.13 11.26
C GLN A 160 -8.34 16.72 9.89
N GLY A 161 -7.51 16.89 8.87
CA GLY A 161 -7.83 16.52 7.51
C GLY A 161 -6.65 15.85 6.83
N ASN A 162 -6.92 14.90 5.93
CA ASN A 162 -5.90 14.38 5.05
C ASN A 162 -6.49 13.96 3.71
N VAL A 163 -5.64 14.00 2.70
CA VAL A 163 -5.88 13.40 1.38
C VAL A 163 -4.66 12.56 1.02
N SER A 164 -4.89 11.40 0.40
CA SER A 164 -3.84 10.50 -0.03
C SER A 164 -4.11 9.93 -1.42
N SER A 165 -3.03 9.62 -2.14
CA SER A 165 -3.07 8.91 -3.41
C SER A 165 -1.98 7.86 -3.42
N ARG A 166 -2.39 6.61 -3.59
CA ARG A 166 -1.52 5.44 -3.61
C ARG A 166 -1.64 4.76 -4.96
N ASN A 167 -0.50 4.44 -5.57
CA ASN A 167 -0.40 3.62 -6.75
C ASN A 167 0.46 2.41 -6.42
N TYR A 168 -0.05 1.21 -6.65
CA TYR A 168 0.65 -0.04 -6.43
C TYR A 168 0.42 -1.01 -7.59
N ASN A 169 1.24 -2.03 -7.64
CA ASN A 169 0.95 -3.20 -8.48
C ASN A 169 -0.15 -4.03 -7.82
N PRO A 170 -1.09 -4.60 -8.57
CA PRO A 170 -2.06 -5.54 -8.02
C PRO A 170 -1.38 -6.71 -7.30
N SER A 171 -1.94 -7.13 -6.18
CA SER A 171 -1.40 -8.24 -5.38
C SER A 171 -1.32 -9.55 -6.14
N GLU A 172 -2.20 -9.74 -7.14
CA GLU A 172 -2.25 -10.90 -8.02
C GLU A 172 -0.97 -11.11 -8.84
N LEU A 173 -0.20 -10.04 -9.08
CA LEU A 173 1.06 -10.15 -9.81
C LEU A 173 2.18 -10.81 -8.99
N GLY A 174 2.14 -10.66 -7.66
CA GLY A 174 3.18 -11.21 -6.78
C GLY A 174 4.60 -10.81 -7.22
N VAL A 175 4.82 -9.54 -7.57
CA VAL A 175 6.05 -9.07 -8.24
C VAL A 175 7.32 -9.43 -7.47
N LEU A 176 7.29 -9.26 -6.15
CA LEU A 176 8.44 -9.58 -5.32
C LEU A 176 8.67 -11.09 -5.21
N ASP A 177 7.59 -11.87 -5.05
CA ASP A 177 7.64 -13.34 -5.04
C ASP A 177 8.17 -13.87 -6.36
N TYR A 178 7.79 -13.23 -7.47
CA TYR A 178 8.34 -13.55 -8.79
C TYR A 178 9.87 -13.36 -8.82
N ALA A 179 10.38 -12.22 -8.34
CA ALA A 179 11.82 -11.94 -8.31
C ALA A 179 12.60 -12.93 -7.43
N TYR A 180 12.00 -13.42 -6.34
CA TYR A 180 12.60 -14.44 -5.48
C TYR A 180 12.58 -15.85 -6.09
N ASN A 181 11.56 -16.19 -6.87
CA ASN A 181 11.36 -17.56 -7.36
C ASN A 181 11.84 -17.77 -8.79
N MET A 182 12.02 -16.69 -9.56
CA MET A 182 12.41 -16.81 -10.96
C MET A 182 13.89 -17.14 -11.12
N SER A 183 14.17 -18.11 -12.00
CA SER A 183 15.55 -18.53 -12.30
C SER A 183 16.34 -17.37 -12.93
N ARG A 184 17.56 -17.18 -12.45
CA ARG A 184 18.51 -16.21 -13.04
C ARG A 184 19.05 -16.64 -14.41
N ALA A 185 18.88 -17.92 -14.77
CA ALA A 185 19.20 -18.46 -16.09
C ALA A 185 18.08 -18.26 -17.11
N VAL A 186 17.06 -17.44 -16.81
CA VAL A 186 16.01 -17.05 -17.76
C VAL A 186 16.16 -15.55 -18.08
N PRO A 187 16.18 -15.14 -19.35
CA PRO A 187 16.31 -13.75 -19.71
C PRO A 187 15.03 -12.97 -19.46
N ALA A 188 15.14 -11.69 -19.12
CA ALA A 188 14.01 -10.76 -19.08
C ALA A 188 13.74 -10.13 -20.44
N PHE A 189 14.79 -10.02 -21.26
CA PHE A 189 14.78 -9.39 -22.59
C PHE A 189 15.48 -10.28 -23.60
N ASN A 190 15.01 -10.21 -24.84
CA ASN A 190 15.68 -10.77 -25.99
C ASN A 190 16.96 -9.97 -26.36
N PRO A 191 17.86 -10.53 -27.18
CA PRO A 191 19.07 -9.80 -27.61
C PRO A 191 18.79 -8.49 -28.35
N ASP A 192 17.62 -8.32 -28.96
CA ASP A 192 17.17 -7.08 -29.63
C ASP A 192 16.57 -6.04 -28.66
N GLY A 193 16.52 -6.35 -27.35
CA GLY A 193 15.96 -5.48 -26.32
C GLY A 193 14.44 -5.61 -26.13
N SER A 194 13.75 -6.41 -26.94
CA SER A 194 12.33 -6.72 -26.73
C SER A 194 12.15 -7.60 -25.49
N ARG A 195 10.95 -7.59 -24.91
CA ARG A 195 10.64 -8.43 -23.75
C ARG A 195 10.69 -9.90 -24.12
N TYR A 196 11.33 -10.70 -23.28
CA TYR A 196 11.30 -12.15 -23.40
C TYR A 196 10.03 -12.69 -22.75
N PHE A 197 9.17 -13.29 -23.56
CA PHE A 197 7.96 -13.97 -23.10
C PHE A 197 8.19 -15.47 -23.04
N TYR A 198 7.69 -16.09 -21.99
CA TYR A 198 7.61 -17.54 -21.90
C TYR A 198 6.18 -17.97 -21.59
N GLN A 199 5.88 -19.22 -21.94
CA GLN A 199 4.51 -19.72 -21.85
C GLN A 199 4.23 -20.24 -20.43
N ARG A 200 3.05 -19.91 -19.90
CA ARG A 200 2.52 -20.45 -18.65
C ARG A 200 1.13 -21.03 -18.89
N THR A 201 0.84 -22.17 -18.24
CA THR A 201 -0.49 -22.78 -18.26
C THR A 201 -1.32 -22.30 -17.05
N SER A 202 -2.63 -22.50 -17.13
CA SER A 202 -3.53 -22.42 -16.00
C SER A 202 -4.27 -23.75 -15.88
N GLY A 203 -3.79 -24.61 -14.99
CA GLY A 203 -4.28 -25.97 -14.88
C GLY A 203 -4.01 -26.77 -16.16
N SER A 204 -5.05 -27.37 -16.76
CA SER A 204 -4.96 -28.11 -18.05
C SER A 204 -5.25 -27.26 -19.27
N MET A 205 -5.28 -25.92 -19.13
CA MET A 205 -5.70 -24.98 -20.17
C MET A 205 -4.54 -24.52 -21.05
N PRO A 206 -4.86 -23.91 -22.24
CA PRO A 206 -3.87 -23.45 -23.18
C PRO A 206 -2.83 -22.53 -22.55
N VAL A 207 -1.68 -22.57 -23.11
CA VAL A 207 -0.45 -21.88 -22.74
C VAL A 207 -0.50 -20.42 -23.15
N TYR A 208 -0.24 -19.51 -22.21
CA TYR A 208 -0.23 -18.07 -22.45
C TYR A 208 1.14 -17.47 -22.21
N ASN A 209 1.46 -16.46 -22.99
CA ASN A 209 2.70 -15.71 -22.84
C ASN A 209 2.70 -14.86 -21.56
N PHE A 210 3.79 -14.92 -20.83
CA PHE A 210 4.00 -14.18 -19.59
C PHE A 210 5.33 -13.44 -19.61
N ASN A 211 5.31 -12.21 -19.16
CA ASN A 211 6.48 -11.42 -18.79
C ASN A 211 6.07 -10.48 -17.65
N VAL A 212 6.81 -10.48 -16.54
CA VAL A 212 6.44 -9.70 -15.33
C VAL A 212 6.35 -8.20 -15.60
N LEU A 213 7.22 -7.65 -16.46
CA LEU A 213 7.15 -6.23 -16.84
C LEU A 213 5.92 -5.91 -17.67
N ASN A 214 5.49 -6.87 -18.51
CA ASN A 214 4.23 -6.72 -19.25
C ASN A 214 3.04 -6.65 -18.30
N GLU A 215 3.02 -7.52 -17.29
CA GLU A 215 1.97 -7.52 -16.28
C GLU A 215 1.94 -6.21 -15.48
N MET A 216 3.12 -5.71 -15.06
CA MET A 216 3.24 -4.46 -14.30
C MET A 216 2.78 -3.24 -15.12
N ASP A 217 3.09 -3.18 -16.43
CA ASP A 217 2.72 -2.04 -17.27
C ASP A 217 1.24 -2.05 -17.68
N ASN A 218 0.64 -3.24 -17.72
CA ASN A 218 -0.74 -3.44 -18.20
C ASN A 218 -1.74 -3.64 -17.05
N SER A 219 -1.35 -3.36 -15.80
CA SER A 219 -2.22 -3.44 -14.62
C SER A 219 -1.90 -2.36 -13.59
N GLY A 220 -2.77 -2.19 -12.61
CA GLY A 220 -2.51 -1.25 -11.51
C GLY A 220 -3.58 -1.30 -10.43
N ASP A 221 -3.19 -0.92 -9.21
CA ASP A 221 -4.05 -0.67 -8.05
C ASP A 221 -3.89 0.78 -7.60
N LYS A 222 -4.90 1.61 -7.86
CA LYS A 222 -4.94 3.02 -7.51
C LYS A 222 -5.93 3.26 -6.40
N THR A 223 -5.47 3.77 -5.27
CA THR A 223 -6.33 4.11 -4.13
C THR A 223 -6.24 5.60 -3.83
N LYS A 224 -7.39 6.29 -3.77
CA LYS A 224 -7.51 7.67 -3.31
C LYS A 224 -8.27 7.69 -2.00
N GLY A 225 -7.69 8.34 -0.99
CA GLY A 225 -8.30 8.49 0.33
C GLY A 225 -8.47 9.95 0.69
N SER A 226 -9.55 10.27 1.40
CA SER A 226 -9.72 11.56 2.05
C SER A 226 -10.42 11.38 3.39
N ALA A 227 -10.01 12.14 4.40
CA ALA A 227 -10.68 12.12 5.69
C ALA A 227 -10.67 13.52 6.32
N ILE A 228 -11.77 13.85 6.99
CA ILE A 228 -11.90 15.04 7.83
C ILE A 228 -12.50 14.60 9.16
N ASN A 229 -11.91 15.09 10.25
CA ASN A 229 -12.40 14.92 11.61
C ASN A 229 -12.46 16.29 12.28
N MET A 230 -13.62 16.67 12.77
CA MET A 230 -13.87 17.92 13.48
C MET A 230 -14.45 17.62 14.85
N GLN A 231 -13.96 18.34 15.87
CA GLN A 231 -14.51 18.25 17.21
C GLN A 231 -14.58 19.65 17.83
N ALA A 232 -15.74 19.97 18.37
CA ALA A 232 -15.96 21.16 19.17
C ALA A 232 -16.35 20.75 20.59
N HIS A 233 -15.74 21.40 21.57
CA HIS A 233 -16.04 21.19 22.97
C HIS A 233 -16.21 22.55 23.66
N ILE A 234 -17.26 22.67 24.45
CA ILE A 234 -17.58 23.85 25.25
C ILE A 234 -17.78 23.39 26.68
N GLY A 235 -17.15 24.07 27.62
CA GLY A 235 -17.34 23.86 29.06
C GLY A 235 -17.69 25.19 29.71
N TYR A 236 -18.64 25.17 30.63
CA TYR A 236 -19.06 26.33 31.43
C TYR A 236 -19.21 25.97 32.90
N ASN A 237 -18.49 26.66 33.77
CA ASN A 237 -18.63 26.56 35.21
C ASN A 237 -19.83 27.42 35.64
N VAL A 238 -20.98 26.79 35.89
CA VAL A 238 -22.21 27.46 36.33
C VAL A 238 -21.98 28.07 37.74
N ILE A 239 -21.41 27.25 38.63
CA ILE A 239 -20.87 27.59 39.95
C ILE A 239 -19.54 26.86 40.11
N ASP A 240 -18.79 27.16 41.16
CA ASP A 240 -17.46 26.57 41.39
C ASP A 240 -17.50 25.02 41.50
N ASP A 241 -18.62 24.50 42.00
CA ASP A 241 -18.83 23.06 42.20
C ASP A 241 -19.51 22.35 41.01
N LEU A 242 -20.08 23.08 40.03
CA LEU A 242 -20.87 22.51 38.92
C LEU A 242 -20.38 23.03 37.58
N LYS A 243 -19.95 22.08 36.71
CA LYS A 243 -19.53 22.31 35.33
C LYS A 243 -20.47 21.64 34.35
N LEU A 244 -20.94 22.38 33.38
CA LEU A 244 -21.64 21.85 32.20
C LEU A 244 -20.68 21.76 31.01
N GLU A 245 -20.73 20.65 30.31
CA GLU A 245 -19.88 20.40 29.14
C GLU A 245 -20.71 19.93 27.95
N GLY A 246 -20.41 20.47 26.78
CA GLY A 246 -20.96 20.03 25.50
C GLY A 246 -19.84 19.62 24.56
N THR A 247 -20.02 18.52 23.85
CA THR A 247 -19.09 18.05 22.82
C THR A 247 -19.85 17.68 21.56
N LEU A 248 -19.40 18.19 20.43
CA LEU A 248 -19.86 17.80 19.09
C LEU A 248 -18.68 17.26 18.33
N SER A 249 -18.82 16.12 17.69
CA SER A 249 -17.83 15.62 16.75
C SER A 249 -18.48 15.17 15.44
N TYR A 250 -17.74 15.39 14.36
CA TYR A 250 -18.11 14.93 13.02
C TYR A 250 -16.88 14.42 12.31
N ALA A 251 -16.96 13.21 11.78
CA ALA A 251 -15.91 12.58 11.00
C ALA A 251 -16.46 11.99 9.73
N VAL A 252 -15.80 12.24 8.62
CA VAL A 252 -16.08 11.60 7.33
C VAL A 252 -14.77 11.12 6.72
N SER A 253 -14.79 9.91 6.18
CA SER A 253 -13.72 9.38 5.37
C SER A 253 -14.27 8.75 4.10
N ASN A 254 -13.57 8.96 2.99
CA ASN A 254 -13.86 8.35 1.70
C ASN A 254 -12.61 7.62 1.24
N THR A 255 -12.78 6.39 0.73
CA THR A 255 -11.74 5.62 0.07
C THR A 255 -12.29 5.13 -1.25
N ASN A 256 -11.59 5.45 -2.34
CA ASN A 256 -11.90 5.01 -3.68
C ASN A 256 -10.71 4.20 -4.20
N GLN A 257 -10.93 2.93 -4.52
CA GLN A 257 -9.94 2.03 -5.08
C GLN A 257 -10.34 1.60 -6.47
N GLU A 258 -9.38 1.57 -7.36
CA GLU A 258 -9.50 1.09 -8.73
C GLU A 258 -8.37 0.12 -9.04
N ILE A 259 -8.71 -1.15 -9.29
CA ILE A 259 -7.77 -2.18 -9.74
C ILE A 259 -8.13 -2.52 -11.18
N TYR A 260 -7.15 -2.52 -12.06
CA TYR A 260 -7.37 -2.85 -13.47
C TYR A 260 -6.31 -3.80 -14.02
N PHE A 261 -6.74 -4.61 -14.99
CA PHE A 261 -5.91 -5.46 -15.83
C PHE A 261 -6.38 -5.28 -17.26
N THR A 262 -5.46 -4.89 -18.16
CA THR A 262 -5.79 -4.81 -19.59
C THR A 262 -5.87 -6.19 -20.21
N GLU A 263 -6.40 -6.28 -21.42
CA GLU A 263 -6.50 -7.54 -22.15
C GLU A 263 -5.15 -8.20 -22.51
N ASP A 264 -4.05 -7.42 -22.43
CA ASP A 264 -2.70 -7.89 -22.75
C ASP A 264 -2.02 -8.60 -21.57
N THR A 265 -2.70 -8.75 -20.43
CA THR A 265 -2.15 -9.41 -19.24
C THR A 265 -2.38 -10.92 -19.27
N TYR A 266 -1.40 -11.68 -18.77
CA TYR A 266 -1.58 -13.11 -18.48
C TYR A 266 -2.77 -13.35 -17.56
N TYR A 267 -3.00 -12.42 -16.59
CA TYR A 267 -4.14 -12.50 -15.69
C TYR A 267 -5.48 -12.59 -16.44
N VAL A 268 -5.72 -11.73 -17.42
CA VAL A 268 -6.96 -11.74 -18.23
C VAL A 268 -7.02 -12.97 -19.13
N HIS A 269 -5.90 -13.39 -19.72
CA HIS A 269 -5.85 -14.63 -20.49
C HIS A 269 -6.20 -15.85 -19.65
N LYS A 270 -5.73 -15.90 -18.41
CA LYS A 270 -6.08 -16.95 -17.44
C LYS A 270 -7.60 -16.94 -17.14
N LEU A 271 -8.20 -15.78 -16.93
CA LEU A 271 -9.66 -15.66 -16.71
C LEU A 271 -10.46 -16.18 -17.90
N ARG A 272 -10.00 -15.89 -19.14
CA ARG A 272 -10.64 -16.38 -20.37
C ARG A 272 -10.55 -17.91 -20.52
N ALA A 273 -9.47 -18.50 -20.06
CA ALA A 273 -9.24 -19.93 -20.16
C ALA A 273 -9.95 -20.74 -19.06
N ASP A 274 -10.26 -20.14 -17.93
CA ASP A 274 -10.91 -20.84 -16.82
C ASP A 274 -12.40 -21.08 -17.13
N GLN A 275 -12.68 -22.23 -17.76
CA GLN A 275 -14.05 -22.65 -18.14
C GLN A 275 -14.80 -23.33 -16.98
N THR A 276 -14.21 -23.47 -15.81
CA THR A 276 -14.82 -24.17 -14.68
C THR A 276 -15.95 -23.37 -14.06
N GLU A 277 -15.94 -22.05 -14.20
CA GLU A 277 -17.05 -21.18 -13.88
C GLU A 277 -17.82 -20.82 -15.16
N ARG A 278 -19.05 -21.25 -15.22
CA ARG A 278 -20.01 -21.22 -16.34
C ARG A 278 -20.39 -19.81 -16.87
N ASN A 279 -19.71 -18.78 -16.48
CA ASN A 279 -19.91 -17.42 -16.96
C ASN A 279 -18.71 -17.00 -17.78
N ASP A 280 -18.96 -16.48 -18.95
CA ASP A 280 -17.97 -15.82 -19.81
C ASP A 280 -17.23 -14.76 -19.01
N MET A 281 -16.16 -15.16 -18.34
CA MET A 281 -15.58 -14.37 -17.27
C MET A 281 -14.96 -13.08 -17.80
N CYS A 282 -14.44 -13.08 -19.04
CA CYS A 282 -13.91 -11.91 -19.71
C CYS A 282 -13.77 -12.16 -21.23
N PRO A 283 -14.87 -12.14 -22.01
CA PRO A 283 -14.84 -12.55 -23.42
C PRO A 283 -13.99 -11.63 -24.28
N VAL A 284 -13.99 -10.34 -23.98
CA VAL A 284 -13.20 -9.29 -24.66
C VAL A 284 -12.71 -8.26 -23.65
N GLY A 285 -11.71 -7.46 -24.00
CA GLY A 285 -11.18 -6.39 -23.15
C GLY A 285 -10.52 -6.90 -21.88
N GLY A 286 -10.43 -6.05 -20.87
CA GLY A 286 -9.78 -6.33 -19.61
C GLY A 286 -10.73 -6.48 -18.42
N GLU A 287 -10.19 -6.41 -17.21
CA GLU A 287 -10.96 -6.37 -15.97
C GLU A 287 -10.72 -5.05 -15.23
N LEU A 288 -11.81 -4.45 -14.76
CA LEU A 288 -11.80 -3.26 -13.91
C LEU A 288 -12.62 -3.53 -12.65
N ARG A 289 -11.98 -3.40 -11.49
CA ARG A 289 -12.63 -3.46 -10.18
C ARG A 289 -12.64 -2.08 -9.56
N LYS A 290 -13.80 -1.64 -9.08
CA LYS A 290 -13.94 -0.40 -8.32
C LYS A 290 -14.55 -0.67 -6.97
N SER A 291 -13.96 -0.07 -5.95
CA SER A 291 -14.47 -0.09 -4.58
C SER A 291 -14.56 1.34 -4.07
N ASP A 292 -15.73 1.71 -3.62
CA ASP A 292 -15.99 3.01 -2.98
C ASP A 292 -16.51 2.76 -1.57
N VAL A 293 -15.86 3.38 -0.58
CA VAL A 293 -16.23 3.25 0.83
C VAL A 293 -16.31 4.64 1.44
N ARG A 294 -17.46 4.95 2.04
CA ARG A 294 -17.67 6.18 2.80
C ARG A 294 -18.12 5.86 4.22
N ASN A 295 -17.38 6.37 5.20
CA ASN A 295 -17.76 6.33 6.59
C ASN A 295 -18.12 7.74 7.04
N THR A 296 -19.26 7.90 7.71
CA THR A 296 -19.70 9.15 8.30
C THR A 296 -20.11 8.90 9.75
N ASN A 297 -19.48 9.61 10.67
CA ASN A 297 -19.74 9.49 12.10
C ASN A 297 -20.04 10.86 12.66
N TRP A 298 -21.05 10.97 13.53
CA TRP A 298 -21.23 12.14 14.35
C TRP A 298 -21.60 11.75 15.79
N MET A 299 -21.23 12.61 16.72
CA MET A 299 -21.53 12.46 18.13
C MET A 299 -21.86 13.81 18.73
N ALA A 300 -22.91 13.86 19.53
CA ALA A 300 -23.27 15.00 20.39
C ALA A 300 -23.38 14.50 21.84
N ARG A 301 -22.66 15.14 22.76
CA ARG A 301 -22.68 14.82 24.18
C ARG A 301 -22.91 16.09 24.98
N VAL A 302 -23.77 16.00 25.98
CA VAL A 302 -23.95 17.02 27.04
C VAL A 302 -23.77 16.32 28.38
N GLN A 303 -22.96 16.92 29.26
CA GLN A 303 -22.61 16.34 30.56
C GLN A 303 -22.56 17.43 31.62
N ALA A 304 -23.12 17.14 32.80
CA ALA A 304 -22.99 17.91 34.01
C ALA A 304 -22.03 17.19 34.98
N ASN A 305 -21.04 17.88 35.51
CA ASN A 305 -20.10 17.37 36.46
C ASN A 305 -20.18 18.21 37.73
N TYR A 306 -20.50 17.58 38.85
CA TYR A 306 -20.53 18.20 40.18
C TYR A 306 -19.38 17.66 40.99
N THR A 307 -18.63 18.55 41.67
CA THR A 307 -17.53 18.16 42.58
C THR A 307 -17.48 19.12 43.72
N LYS A 308 -17.62 18.61 44.93
CA LYS A 308 -17.59 19.42 46.16
C LYS A 308 -16.75 18.79 47.21
N ASN A 309 -15.92 19.62 47.88
CA ASN A 309 -15.21 19.24 49.09
C ASN A 309 -16.08 19.58 50.29
N VAL A 310 -16.40 18.61 51.12
CA VAL A 310 -17.26 18.74 52.32
C VAL A 310 -16.51 18.29 53.57
N GLY A 311 -16.99 18.77 54.75
CA GLY A 311 -16.40 18.46 56.05
C GLY A 311 -15.38 19.50 56.51
N ASN A 312 -14.99 19.41 57.79
CA ASN A 312 -13.96 20.29 58.37
C ASN A 312 -12.65 20.08 57.58
N GLU A 313 -12.10 21.18 57.06
CA GLU A 313 -10.87 21.23 56.25
C GLU A 313 -10.95 20.48 54.91
N GLY A 314 -12.17 20.26 54.36
CA GLY A 314 -12.31 19.63 53.04
C GLY A 314 -11.91 18.15 53.01
N LYS A 315 -12.03 17.42 54.12
CA LYS A 315 -11.57 16.02 54.25
C LYS A 315 -12.31 15.01 53.35
N HIS A 316 -13.48 15.37 52.85
CA HIS A 316 -14.28 14.50 51.96
C HIS A 316 -14.52 15.18 50.63
N ASN A 317 -14.23 14.46 49.55
CA ASN A 317 -14.55 14.89 48.20
C ASN A 317 -15.76 14.09 47.72
N VAL A 318 -16.83 14.78 47.34
CA VAL A 318 -18.03 14.19 46.73
C VAL A 318 -18.08 14.61 45.26
N SER A 319 -18.11 13.66 44.34
CA SER A 319 -18.23 13.90 42.92
C SER A 319 -19.32 13.07 42.29
N GLY A 320 -20.01 13.64 41.32
CA GLY A 320 -21.02 12.98 40.53
C GLY A 320 -21.09 13.55 39.14
N SER A 321 -21.43 12.73 38.16
CA SER A 321 -21.65 13.17 36.77
C SER A 321 -22.91 12.57 36.20
N ALA A 322 -23.61 13.35 35.37
CA ALA A 322 -24.75 12.92 34.59
C ALA A 322 -24.64 13.47 33.18
N GLY A 323 -25.01 12.70 32.17
CA GLY A 323 -24.90 13.15 30.81
C GLY A 323 -25.77 12.36 29.83
N LEU A 324 -25.93 12.93 28.67
CA LEU A 324 -26.59 12.34 27.51
C LEU A 324 -25.63 12.35 26.34
N GLU A 325 -25.54 11.23 25.62
CA GLU A 325 -24.78 11.10 24.38
C GLU A 325 -25.69 10.54 23.28
N LEU A 326 -25.64 11.18 22.15
CA LEU A 326 -26.21 10.73 20.89
C LEU A 326 -25.09 10.53 19.91
N ASN A 327 -25.07 9.39 19.23
CA ASN A 327 -24.11 9.11 18.19
C ASN A 327 -24.77 8.39 17.00
N SER A 328 -24.19 8.53 15.83
CA SER A 328 -24.56 7.79 14.65
C SER A 328 -23.32 7.49 13.84
N GLN A 329 -23.26 6.25 13.39
CA GLN A 329 -22.24 5.78 12.47
C GLN A 329 -22.93 5.22 11.23
N ARG A 330 -22.53 5.72 10.06
CA ARG A 330 -23.03 5.27 8.78
C ARG A 330 -21.86 4.82 7.91
N TYR A 331 -21.98 3.63 7.40
CA TYR A 331 -21.08 3.03 6.43
C TYR A 331 -21.85 2.83 5.11
N ASP A 332 -21.35 3.45 4.06
CA ASP A 332 -21.84 3.26 2.70
C ASP A 332 -20.68 2.70 1.87
N GLY A 333 -20.90 1.63 1.13
CA GLY A 333 -19.87 1.06 0.28
C GLY A 333 -20.47 0.27 -0.87
N PHE A 334 -19.79 0.28 -1.99
CA PHE A 334 -20.09 -0.61 -3.09
C PHE A 334 -18.81 -1.13 -3.72
N ASN A 335 -18.90 -2.34 -4.26
CA ASN A 335 -17.85 -2.96 -5.05
C ASN A 335 -18.45 -3.39 -6.38
N ILE A 336 -17.77 -3.11 -7.47
CA ILE A 336 -18.17 -3.51 -8.80
C ILE A 336 -16.97 -4.09 -9.55
N THR A 337 -17.19 -5.19 -10.25
CA THR A 337 -16.23 -5.74 -11.20
C THR A 337 -16.89 -5.68 -12.58
N ARG A 338 -16.20 -5.03 -13.51
CA ARG A 338 -16.56 -4.99 -14.93
C ARG A 338 -15.50 -5.73 -15.73
N ARG A 339 -15.95 -6.55 -16.65
CA ARG A 339 -15.13 -7.30 -17.59
C ARG A 339 -15.63 -7.02 -19.01
N GLY A 340 -14.70 -6.76 -19.91
CA GLY A 340 -15.04 -6.39 -21.30
C GLY A 340 -14.91 -4.92 -21.60
#